data_626733ae85c3d92e86384f7cf7268ca2
#
_entry.id   626733ae85c3d92e86384f7cf7268ca2
#
_cell.length_a   1.000
_cell.length_b   1.000
_cell.length_c   1.000
_cell.angle_alpha   90.00
_cell.angle_beta   90.00
_cell.angle_gamma   90.00
#
_symmetry.space_group_name_H-M   'P 1'
#
loop_
_entity.id
_entity.type
_entity.pdbx_description
1 polymer ?
#
loop_
_entity_poly.entity_id
_entity_poly.type
_entity_poly.pdbx_seq_one_letter_code
_entity_poly.pdbx_strand_id
1 'polypeptide(L)'
;MKNLTCLGLLLGICCLWAAGAPAQTVNSDSWAATDALGRKVREYKEAGDKKKDKLVAMFYWTWHTDFVADGDGKPVQNITETLRKYPEAAFDYNHPAWKHGTCFWEQPLFGYYRTTDPWVLRKHAEMLADAGVDVVFFDCTNGSYTWKSSYDALMKVWDQAQKDGVNVPKIAFMLPFAPLPASQVSIRQLYNDIYKRKRYENLWFVWQGKPCIMAYPESLLDTPSDREIAEFFTFRPGQPDYVDGPSRNDQWGWLENYPQHGYVKGPDGKFELVTVGVAQNATAENGGHAYAFNAPKAFGRSFSMQKGFDPRVDGYLYGWNFQEQWSRAFELDPQIVFVTGWNEFTAGQHENWPPSKPHKPFAFPDQYDWNCSRDIEPNAGWGDKGDVYYMQLIDNVRKFKGMTPPEKASAPKTIEIGKAGEWDDVAPYFASYKGNTMHRNHKGHDDTHYTNNTGRNDIVGAKVARDKDNLYFYVETADKLTPSTDRNWMMLLIDVDRDKATGWNG
;
A
#
# COMPACT_ATOMS: atom_id res chain seq x y z
N MET A 1 -12.86 76.02 37.88
CA MET A 1 -11.38 76.05 37.78
C MET A 1 -10.87 74.63 37.73
N LYS A 2 -10.06 74.37 36.74
CA LYS A 2 -9.26 73.17 36.44
C LYS A 2 -10.01 71.88 36.01
N ASN A 3 -10.05 71.71 34.71
CA ASN A 3 -10.30 70.50 33.98
C ASN A 3 -9.24 69.42 34.29
N LEU A 4 -9.63 68.21 34.51
CA LEU A 4 -8.78 67.01 34.41
C LEU A 4 -9.31 66.11 33.30
N THR A 5 -8.57 66.07 32.20
CA THR A 5 -8.79 65.20 31.06
C THR A 5 -8.22 63.83 31.39
N CYS A 6 -9.07 62.78 31.48
CA CYS A 6 -8.62 61.40 31.51
C CYS A 6 -8.33 60.91 30.09
N LEU A 7 -7.08 60.58 29.85
CA LEU A 7 -6.60 59.94 28.62
C LEU A 7 -6.80 58.41 28.79
N GLY A 8 -7.80 57.88 28.11
CA GLY A 8 -8.02 56.41 28.05
C GLY A 8 -7.08 55.78 27.04
N LEU A 9 -6.21 54.88 27.53
CA LEU A 9 -5.32 54.03 26.73
C LEU A 9 -6.12 52.83 26.24
N LEU A 10 -6.53 52.77 24.97
CA LEU A 10 -7.06 51.58 24.30
C LEU A 10 -5.89 50.69 23.91
N LEU A 11 -5.67 49.61 24.68
CA LEU A 11 -4.84 48.48 24.28
C LEU A 11 -5.63 47.60 23.29
N GLY A 12 -5.38 47.78 22.01
CA GLY A 12 -5.86 46.86 20.97
C GLY A 12 -5.03 45.58 21.00
N ILE A 13 -5.60 44.47 21.55
CA ILE A 13 -5.04 43.15 21.39
C ILE A 13 -5.33 42.71 19.96
N CYS A 14 -4.38 42.83 19.07
CA CYS A 14 -4.40 42.14 17.78
C CYS A 14 -4.15 40.66 18.02
N CYS A 15 -5.22 39.86 18.15
CA CYS A 15 -5.12 38.43 17.95
C CYS A 15 -4.82 38.19 16.47
N LEU A 16 -3.54 38.06 16.12
CA LEU A 16 -3.14 37.44 14.88
C LEU A 16 -3.56 35.95 14.95
N TRP A 17 -4.71 35.66 14.37
CA TRP A 17 -5.01 34.30 13.95
C TRP A 17 -3.99 33.97 12.86
N ALA A 18 -2.99 33.17 13.19
CA ALA A 18 -2.23 32.46 12.18
C ALA A 18 -3.23 31.52 11.48
N ALA A 19 -3.81 31.97 10.37
CA ALA A 19 -4.44 31.06 9.42
C ALA A 19 -3.33 30.09 9.04
N GLY A 20 -3.44 28.83 9.45
CA GLY A 20 -2.50 27.82 9.05
C GLY A 20 -2.40 27.86 7.52
N ALA A 21 -1.19 28.00 7.01
CA ALA A 21 -0.97 27.86 5.57
C ALA A 21 -1.62 26.55 5.13
N PRO A 22 -2.33 26.53 3.98
CA PRO A 22 -2.89 25.27 3.48
C PRO A 22 -1.77 24.25 3.39
N ALA A 23 -2.05 23.03 3.87
CA ALA A 23 -1.08 21.95 3.79
C ALA A 23 -0.59 21.83 2.34
N GLN A 24 0.73 21.88 2.17
CA GLN A 24 1.34 21.88 0.85
C GLN A 24 1.09 20.55 0.16
N THR A 25 0.56 20.55 -1.05
CA THR A 25 0.27 19.34 -1.79
C THR A 25 1.55 18.69 -2.27
N VAL A 26 1.80 17.46 -1.83
CA VAL A 26 2.89 16.63 -2.34
C VAL A 26 2.41 15.98 -3.66
N ASN A 27 3.09 16.30 -4.76
CA ASN A 27 2.82 15.72 -6.08
C ASN A 27 3.87 14.66 -6.43
N SER A 28 3.88 13.56 -5.65
CA SER A 28 4.85 12.46 -5.81
C SER A 28 4.76 11.77 -7.19
N ASP A 29 3.62 11.82 -7.85
CA ASP A 29 3.44 11.31 -9.20
C ASP A 29 4.21 12.10 -10.29
N SER A 30 4.75 13.27 -9.98
CA SER A 30 5.59 14.06 -10.89
C SER A 30 7.09 13.70 -10.84
N TRP A 31 7.52 12.88 -9.89
CA TRP A 31 8.93 12.55 -9.68
C TRP A 31 9.41 11.48 -10.66
N ALA A 32 10.66 11.62 -11.13
CA ALA A 32 11.34 10.59 -11.93
C ALA A 32 11.92 9.51 -11.01
N ALA A 33 11.86 8.27 -11.46
CA ALA A 33 12.47 7.14 -10.76
C ALA A 33 12.97 6.08 -11.75
N THR A 34 13.98 5.32 -11.32
CA THR A 34 14.51 4.16 -12.05
C THR A 34 14.74 3.04 -11.03
N ASP A 35 14.19 1.86 -11.27
CA ASP A 35 14.38 0.73 -10.37
C ASP A 35 15.77 0.07 -10.52
N ALA A 36 16.08 -0.86 -9.63
CA ALA A 36 17.36 -1.56 -9.62
C ALA A 36 17.59 -2.46 -10.86
N LEU A 37 16.55 -2.76 -11.65
CA LEU A 37 16.65 -3.45 -12.93
C LEU A 37 16.88 -2.49 -14.12
N GLY A 38 17.00 -1.19 -13.84
CA GLY A 38 17.18 -0.14 -14.85
C GLY A 38 15.90 0.27 -15.58
N ARG A 39 14.72 -0.14 -15.08
CA ARG A 39 13.43 0.25 -15.66
C ARG A 39 13.04 1.63 -15.17
N LYS A 40 12.77 2.53 -16.10
CA LYS A 40 12.29 3.88 -15.77
C LYS A 40 10.81 3.85 -15.48
N VAL A 41 10.41 4.51 -14.42
CA VAL A 41 9.02 4.81 -14.14
C VAL A 41 8.53 5.88 -15.11
N ARG A 42 7.35 5.70 -15.64
CA ARG A 42 6.73 6.53 -16.68
C ARG A 42 6.66 8.01 -16.27
N GLU A 43 7.06 8.87 -17.20
CA GLU A 43 6.99 10.32 -17.05
C GLU A 43 5.69 10.88 -17.63
N TYR A 44 5.37 12.15 -17.30
CA TYR A 44 4.16 12.84 -17.75
C TYR A 44 3.93 12.80 -19.28
N LYS A 45 5.01 12.97 -20.08
CA LYS A 45 4.92 12.92 -21.56
C LYS A 45 4.40 11.57 -22.10
N GLU A 46 4.48 10.50 -21.30
CA GLU A 46 4.04 9.15 -21.66
C GLU A 46 2.68 8.80 -21.02
N ALA A 47 2.41 9.32 -19.82
CA ALA A 47 1.20 9.05 -19.07
C ALA A 47 0.05 10.01 -19.40
N GLY A 48 0.37 11.28 -19.70
CA GLY A 48 -0.60 12.35 -19.92
C GLY A 48 -1.30 12.82 -18.64
N ASP A 49 -2.31 13.68 -18.81
CA ASP A 49 -3.09 14.26 -17.72
C ASP A 49 -3.84 13.25 -16.87
N LYS A 50 -4.07 13.60 -15.60
CA LYS A 50 -4.92 12.80 -14.69
C LYS A 50 -6.32 12.58 -15.24
N LYS A 51 -6.74 11.33 -15.24
CA LYS A 51 -8.07 10.89 -15.61
C LYS A 51 -8.96 10.89 -14.35
N LYS A 52 -10.09 11.58 -14.39
CA LYS A 52 -10.95 11.81 -13.22
C LYS A 52 -11.64 10.56 -12.68
N ASP A 53 -11.90 9.57 -13.55
CA ASP A 53 -12.77 8.42 -13.24
C ASP A 53 -11.96 7.14 -13.04
N LYS A 54 -10.67 7.25 -12.69
CA LYS A 54 -9.79 6.10 -12.51
C LYS A 54 -9.30 6.02 -11.07
N LEU A 55 -9.58 4.89 -10.42
CA LEU A 55 -9.16 4.58 -9.06
C LEU A 55 -8.34 3.30 -9.03
N VAL A 56 -7.39 3.23 -8.12
CA VAL A 56 -6.64 2.02 -7.79
C VAL A 56 -6.98 1.59 -6.37
N ALA A 57 -7.53 0.39 -6.25
CA ALA A 57 -7.79 -0.27 -4.98
C ALA A 57 -6.69 -1.32 -4.71
N MET A 58 -6.40 -1.59 -3.44
CA MET A 58 -5.34 -2.49 -3.01
C MET A 58 -5.85 -3.42 -1.91
N PHE A 59 -5.62 -4.71 -2.06
CA PHE A 59 -5.76 -5.67 -0.99
C PHE A 59 -4.71 -5.38 0.09
N TYR A 60 -5.16 -5.27 1.35
CA TYR A 60 -4.32 -4.92 2.49
C TYR A 60 -4.54 -5.90 3.64
N TRP A 61 -3.45 -6.57 4.05
CA TRP A 61 -3.46 -7.55 5.11
C TRP A 61 -3.36 -6.90 6.48
N THR A 62 -4.25 -7.28 7.40
CA THR A 62 -4.31 -6.71 8.76
C THR A 62 -4.07 -7.73 9.88
N TRP A 63 -3.59 -8.92 9.54
CA TRP A 63 -3.49 -10.04 10.46
C TRP A 63 -2.12 -10.16 11.15
N HIS A 64 -1.22 -9.23 10.97
CA HIS A 64 0.05 -9.19 11.70
C HIS A 64 -0.22 -8.72 13.14
N THR A 65 -0.90 -9.55 13.92
CA THR A 65 -1.33 -9.27 15.31
C THR A 65 -0.83 -10.35 16.24
N ASP A 66 -0.91 -10.08 17.54
CA ASP A 66 -0.59 -11.07 18.58
C ASP A 66 -1.43 -12.34 18.48
N PHE A 67 -2.68 -12.20 18.04
CA PHE A 67 -3.59 -13.34 17.89
C PHE A 67 -3.09 -14.37 16.86
N VAL A 68 -2.56 -13.92 15.73
CA VAL A 68 -2.06 -14.81 14.68
C VAL A 68 -0.62 -15.24 14.95
N ALA A 69 0.25 -14.32 15.36
CA ALA A 69 1.67 -14.59 15.53
C ALA A 69 2.03 -15.22 16.88
N ASP A 70 1.36 -14.77 17.94
CA ASP A 70 1.67 -15.17 19.33
C ASP A 70 0.55 -15.99 19.95
N GLY A 71 -0.56 -16.25 19.25
CA GLY A 71 -1.79 -16.84 19.81
C GLY A 71 -1.61 -18.23 20.39
N ASP A 72 -0.63 -18.97 19.91
CA ASP A 72 -0.28 -20.31 20.38
C ASP A 72 1.12 -20.39 21.00
N GLY A 73 1.78 -19.25 21.17
CA GLY A 73 3.14 -19.17 21.72
C GLY A 73 4.22 -19.81 20.84
N LYS A 74 3.92 -20.07 19.56
CA LYS A 74 4.88 -20.68 18.65
C LYS A 74 5.75 -19.62 17.98
N PRO A 75 7.04 -19.92 17.77
CA PRO A 75 7.94 -18.96 17.14
C PRO A 75 7.60 -18.77 15.66
N VAL A 76 7.86 -17.56 15.19
CA VAL A 76 7.82 -17.19 13.79
C VAL A 76 8.82 -18.01 12.99
N GLN A 77 8.43 -18.51 11.81
CA GLN A 77 9.28 -19.30 10.93
C GLN A 77 9.28 -18.71 9.51
N ASN A 78 10.46 -18.36 9.02
CA ASN A 78 10.65 -17.97 7.62
C ASN A 78 10.69 -19.22 6.73
N ILE A 79 9.70 -19.35 5.85
CA ILE A 79 9.55 -20.50 4.95
C ILE A 79 10.74 -20.57 3.99
N THR A 80 11.14 -19.46 3.38
CA THR A 80 12.23 -19.42 2.41
C THR A 80 13.55 -19.89 3.01
N GLU A 81 13.88 -19.43 4.21
CA GLU A 81 15.10 -19.86 4.90
C GLU A 81 15.04 -21.33 5.30
N THR A 82 13.87 -21.81 5.76
CA THR A 82 13.68 -23.22 6.10
C THR A 82 13.91 -24.09 4.88
N LEU A 83 13.29 -23.77 3.73
CA LEU A 83 13.42 -24.56 2.51
C LEU A 83 14.82 -24.45 1.87
N ARG A 84 15.49 -23.31 2.02
CA ARG A 84 16.88 -23.18 1.56
C ARG A 84 17.83 -24.08 2.34
N LYS A 85 17.57 -24.26 3.65
CA LYS A 85 18.41 -25.09 4.54
C LYS A 85 18.04 -26.57 4.49
N TYR A 86 16.75 -26.86 4.33
CA TYR A 86 16.17 -28.20 4.34
C TYR A 86 15.18 -28.34 3.16
N PRO A 87 15.68 -28.49 1.91
CA PRO A 87 14.79 -28.57 0.73
C PRO A 87 13.82 -29.75 0.81
N GLU A 88 14.20 -30.84 1.45
CA GLU A 88 13.38 -32.04 1.67
C GLU A 88 12.14 -31.76 2.53
N ALA A 89 12.18 -30.76 3.38
CA ALA A 89 11.03 -30.35 4.19
C ALA A 89 9.82 -29.93 3.35
N ALA A 90 10.02 -29.54 2.09
CA ALA A 90 8.94 -29.24 1.15
C ALA A 90 8.03 -30.45 0.88
N PHE A 91 8.49 -31.67 1.18
CA PHE A 91 7.79 -32.91 0.86
C PHE A 91 7.31 -33.67 2.10
N ASP A 92 7.56 -33.14 3.30
CA ASP A 92 7.20 -33.79 4.58
C ASP A 92 6.62 -32.78 5.57
N TYR A 93 5.30 -32.82 5.79
CA TYR A 93 4.60 -31.96 6.76
C TYR A 93 5.16 -32.13 8.19
N ASN A 94 5.59 -33.36 8.55
CA ASN A 94 6.12 -33.67 9.87
C ASN A 94 7.65 -33.50 9.96
N HIS A 95 8.29 -32.90 8.95
CA HIS A 95 9.74 -32.69 8.99
C HIS A 95 10.14 -31.86 10.22
N PRO A 96 11.20 -32.24 10.97
CA PRO A 96 11.59 -31.58 12.23
C PRO A 96 11.95 -30.10 12.08
N ALA A 97 12.21 -29.62 10.87
CA ALA A 97 12.45 -28.20 10.60
C ALA A 97 11.18 -27.35 10.71
N TRP A 98 9.98 -27.93 10.59
CA TRP A 98 8.72 -27.23 10.73
C TRP A 98 8.39 -27.01 12.21
N LYS A 99 8.03 -25.80 12.57
CA LYS A 99 7.60 -25.43 13.91
C LYS A 99 6.08 -25.44 14.07
N HIS A 100 5.34 -25.65 12.98
CA HIS A 100 3.87 -25.65 12.91
C HIS A 100 3.21 -24.42 13.57
N GLY A 101 3.91 -23.30 13.57
CA GLY A 101 3.42 -22.01 14.03
C GLY A 101 3.04 -21.11 12.87
N THR A 102 3.04 -19.83 13.13
CA THR A 102 2.86 -18.83 12.09
C THR A 102 4.08 -18.82 11.18
N CYS A 103 3.87 -19.09 9.90
CA CYS A 103 4.91 -19.02 8.90
C CYS A 103 4.98 -17.63 8.33
N PHE A 104 6.17 -17.05 8.32
CA PHE A 104 6.48 -15.83 7.63
C PHE A 104 7.27 -16.14 6.38
N TRP A 105 7.09 -15.32 5.43
CA TRP A 105 7.62 -15.42 4.10
C TRP A 105 8.16 -14.05 3.73
N GLU A 106 9.30 -13.96 3.10
CA GLU A 106 9.90 -12.69 2.68
C GLU A 106 9.84 -11.59 3.76
N GLN A 107 10.95 -11.34 4.41
CA GLN A 107 10.99 -10.27 5.41
C GLN A 107 10.72 -8.91 4.74
N PRO A 108 9.64 -8.19 5.11
CA PRO A 108 9.42 -6.84 4.64
C PRO A 108 10.62 -5.93 4.96
N LEU A 109 10.82 -4.89 4.17
CA LEU A 109 11.89 -3.91 4.41
C LEU A 109 11.83 -3.34 5.83
N PHE A 110 10.64 -3.23 6.40
CA PHE A 110 10.42 -2.72 7.75
C PHE A 110 10.47 -3.80 8.84
N GLY A 111 10.90 -5.00 8.50
CA GLY A 111 10.99 -6.17 9.39
C GLY A 111 9.64 -6.86 9.58
N TYR A 112 9.62 -7.91 10.39
CA TYR A 112 8.38 -8.63 10.74
C TYR A 112 7.58 -7.80 11.77
N TYR A 113 6.93 -6.75 11.30
CA TYR A 113 6.16 -5.81 12.10
C TYR A 113 4.77 -6.35 12.46
N ARG A 114 4.16 -5.74 13.45
CA ARG A 114 2.73 -5.91 13.76
C ARG A 114 1.91 -4.82 13.09
N THR A 115 0.70 -5.14 12.68
CA THR A 115 -0.20 -4.15 12.05
C THR A 115 -0.56 -2.97 12.97
N THR A 116 -0.21 -3.05 14.26
CA THR A 116 -0.38 -1.95 15.23
C THR A 116 0.83 -1.02 15.33
N ASP A 117 1.92 -1.28 14.60
CA ASP A 117 3.13 -0.43 14.62
C ASP A 117 2.86 0.92 13.92
N PRO A 118 2.75 2.04 14.66
CA PRO A 118 2.36 3.32 14.08
C PRO A 118 3.39 3.87 13.10
N TRP A 119 4.66 3.51 13.26
CA TRP A 119 5.70 3.91 12.33
C TRP A 119 5.52 3.25 10.96
N VAL A 120 5.24 1.94 10.94
CA VAL A 120 4.98 1.20 9.70
C VAL A 120 3.70 1.69 9.05
N LEU A 121 2.62 1.84 9.82
CA LEU A 121 1.35 2.36 9.31
C LEU A 121 1.49 3.75 8.68
N ARG A 122 2.35 4.60 9.24
CA ARG A 122 2.69 5.90 8.66
C ARG A 122 3.44 5.75 7.34
N LYS A 123 4.43 4.85 7.26
CA LYS A 123 5.16 4.58 6.00
C LYS A 123 4.25 4.00 4.93
N HIS A 124 3.34 3.10 5.29
CA HIS A 124 2.34 2.59 4.34
C HIS A 124 1.42 3.70 3.81
N ALA A 125 0.97 4.62 4.68
CA ALA A 125 0.18 5.77 4.24
C ALA A 125 0.91 6.60 3.16
N GLU A 126 2.19 6.91 3.40
CA GLU A 126 3.04 7.68 2.49
C GLU A 126 3.30 6.90 1.19
N MET A 127 3.75 5.66 1.29
CA MET A 127 4.10 4.83 0.13
C MET A 127 2.89 4.55 -0.78
N LEU A 128 1.74 4.23 -0.21
CA LEU A 128 0.53 3.97 -0.99
C LEU A 128 -0.01 5.26 -1.64
N ALA A 129 0.09 6.40 -0.95
CA ALA A 129 -0.23 7.71 -1.53
C ALA A 129 0.70 8.04 -2.71
N ASP A 130 2.02 7.83 -2.54
CA ASP A 130 3.04 8.06 -3.56
C ASP A 130 2.87 7.12 -4.77
N ALA A 131 2.44 5.90 -4.54
CA ALA A 131 2.08 4.97 -5.62
C ALA A 131 0.77 5.32 -6.32
N GLY A 132 -0.01 6.27 -5.80
CA GLY A 132 -1.30 6.67 -6.36
C GLY A 132 -2.43 5.69 -6.08
N VAL A 133 -2.34 4.90 -5.02
CA VAL A 133 -3.41 4.03 -4.52
C VAL A 133 -4.48 4.89 -3.85
N ASP A 134 -5.75 4.68 -4.22
CA ASP A 134 -6.87 5.50 -3.74
C ASP A 134 -7.64 4.85 -2.61
N VAL A 135 -7.62 3.51 -2.55
CA VAL A 135 -8.42 2.72 -1.60
C VAL A 135 -7.65 1.48 -1.15
N VAL A 136 -7.75 1.13 0.13
CA VAL A 136 -7.35 -0.18 0.62
C VAL A 136 -8.56 -0.97 1.10
N PHE A 137 -8.58 -2.25 0.77
CA PHE A 137 -9.57 -3.20 1.27
C PHE A 137 -8.90 -4.12 2.30
N PHE A 138 -9.38 -4.03 3.55
CA PHE A 138 -8.87 -4.87 4.63
C PHE A 138 -9.42 -6.28 4.49
N ASP A 139 -8.52 -7.25 4.50
CA ASP A 139 -8.92 -8.65 4.50
C ASP A 139 -9.55 -9.06 5.83
N CYS A 140 -10.82 -9.42 5.77
CA CYS A 140 -11.63 -9.98 6.85
C CYS A 140 -12.39 -11.21 6.34
N THR A 141 -11.81 -11.95 5.39
CA THR A 141 -12.48 -13.07 4.71
C THR A 141 -12.54 -14.35 5.54
N ASN A 142 -11.74 -14.46 6.59
CA ASN A 142 -11.62 -15.68 7.39
C ASN A 142 -12.45 -15.61 8.68
N GLY A 143 -13.68 -16.12 8.60
CA GLY A 143 -14.57 -16.21 9.75
C GLY A 143 -15.21 -14.86 10.14
N SER A 144 -15.33 -14.58 11.44
CA SER A 144 -15.94 -13.36 11.97
C SER A 144 -14.92 -12.36 12.51
N TYR A 145 -13.66 -12.50 12.13
CA TYR A 145 -12.60 -11.61 12.59
C TYR A 145 -12.52 -10.37 11.72
N THR A 146 -12.61 -9.19 12.35
CA THR A 146 -12.47 -7.89 11.69
C THR A 146 -11.15 -7.19 12.01
N TRP A 147 -10.31 -7.81 12.86
CA TRP A 147 -8.99 -7.30 13.26
C TRP A 147 -9.05 -5.89 13.86
N LYS A 148 -9.93 -5.73 14.84
CA LYS A 148 -10.25 -4.42 15.44
C LYS A 148 -9.03 -3.62 15.90
N SER A 149 -8.07 -4.24 16.57
CA SER A 149 -6.84 -3.55 17.02
C SER A 149 -6.05 -2.96 15.85
N SER A 150 -6.02 -3.67 14.72
CA SER A 150 -5.31 -3.25 13.51
C SER A 150 -5.98 -2.07 12.82
N TYR A 151 -7.31 -2.15 12.56
CA TYR A 151 -7.98 -1.03 11.90
C TYR A 151 -8.08 0.21 12.81
N ASP A 152 -8.20 0.05 14.12
CA ASP A 152 -8.18 1.17 15.07
C ASP A 152 -6.83 1.90 15.05
N ALA A 153 -5.73 1.16 15.07
CA ALA A 153 -4.38 1.72 14.97
C ALA A 153 -4.16 2.43 13.64
N LEU A 154 -4.54 1.78 12.53
CA LEU A 154 -4.38 2.32 11.18
C LEU A 154 -5.18 3.61 11.00
N MET A 155 -6.49 3.60 11.32
CA MET A 155 -7.34 4.77 11.15
C MET A 155 -6.82 5.97 11.95
N LYS A 156 -6.31 5.74 13.17
CA LYS A 156 -5.72 6.80 14.00
C LYS A 156 -4.48 7.40 13.34
N VAL A 157 -3.59 6.56 12.81
CA VAL A 157 -2.34 7.02 12.17
C VAL A 157 -2.64 7.71 10.85
N TRP A 158 -3.54 7.16 10.04
CA TRP A 158 -3.87 7.71 8.73
C TRP A 158 -4.68 9.02 8.81
N ASP A 159 -5.53 9.17 9.81
CA ASP A 159 -6.20 10.45 10.08
C ASP A 159 -5.17 11.56 10.41
N GLN A 160 -4.13 11.23 11.19
CA GLN A 160 -3.05 12.16 11.44
C GLN A 160 -2.20 12.41 10.19
N ALA A 161 -1.85 11.37 9.44
CA ALA A 161 -1.11 11.50 8.18
C ALA A 161 -1.83 12.42 7.18
N GLN A 162 -3.16 12.30 7.08
CA GLN A 162 -3.96 13.19 6.23
C GLN A 162 -3.87 14.66 6.68
N LYS A 163 -3.88 14.92 7.98
CA LYS A 163 -3.69 16.26 8.55
C LYS A 163 -2.29 16.81 8.27
N ASP A 164 -1.30 15.94 8.17
CA ASP A 164 0.09 16.27 7.83
C ASP A 164 0.32 16.41 6.31
N GLY A 165 -0.74 16.31 5.48
CA GLY A 165 -0.70 16.53 4.04
C GLY A 165 -0.56 15.26 3.18
N VAL A 166 -0.56 14.07 3.77
CA VAL A 166 -0.55 12.81 3.01
C VAL A 166 -1.92 12.56 2.41
N ASN A 167 -1.98 12.32 1.10
CA ASN A 167 -3.22 11.88 0.44
C ASN A 167 -3.47 10.39 0.68
N VAL A 168 -3.76 10.04 1.94
CA VAL A 168 -3.93 8.65 2.36
C VAL A 168 -5.04 7.95 1.60
N PRO A 169 -4.89 6.66 1.25
CA PRO A 169 -5.97 5.89 0.65
C PRO A 169 -7.21 5.87 1.54
N LYS A 170 -8.38 5.77 0.93
CA LYS A 170 -9.63 5.47 1.65
C LYS A 170 -9.63 4.02 2.11
N ILE A 171 -10.49 3.69 3.06
CA ILE A 171 -10.60 2.33 3.60
C ILE A 171 -11.95 1.70 3.30
N ALA A 172 -11.93 0.41 3.03
CA ALA A 172 -13.08 -0.47 2.95
C ALA A 172 -12.74 -1.85 3.52
N PHE A 173 -13.74 -2.72 3.64
CA PHE A 173 -13.55 -4.07 4.19
C PHE A 173 -14.00 -5.10 3.18
N MET A 174 -13.27 -6.21 3.10
CA MET A 174 -13.58 -7.38 2.30
C MET A 174 -13.90 -8.54 3.25
N LEU A 175 -15.13 -9.03 3.19
CA LEU A 175 -15.66 -10.07 4.07
C LEU A 175 -15.77 -11.42 3.33
N PRO A 176 -16.10 -12.54 4.01
CA PRO A 176 -16.19 -13.83 3.39
C PRO A 176 -17.04 -13.85 2.12
N PHE A 177 -16.60 -14.64 1.14
CA PHE A 177 -17.19 -14.71 -0.21
C PHE A 177 -18.46 -15.57 -0.29
N ALA A 178 -19.28 -15.53 0.77
CA ALA A 178 -20.56 -16.21 0.84
C ALA A 178 -21.46 -15.57 1.91
N PRO A 179 -22.80 -15.76 1.84
CA PRO A 179 -23.72 -15.29 2.87
C PRO A 179 -23.65 -16.18 4.12
N LEU A 180 -22.61 -16.04 4.92
CA LEU A 180 -22.34 -16.84 6.10
C LEU A 180 -22.79 -16.13 7.40
N PRO A 181 -23.10 -16.88 8.48
CA PRO A 181 -23.33 -16.30 9.80
C PRO A 181 -22.13 -15.46 10.30
N ALA A 182 -20.90 -15.86 9.97
CA ALA A 182 -19.69 -15.12 10.27
C ALA A 182 -19.68 -13.74 9.59
N SER A 183 -20.10 -13.66 8.34
CA SER A 183 -20.22 -12.39 7.59
C SER A 183 -21.22 -11.44 8.26
N GLN A 184 -22.34 -11.96 8.76
CA GLN A 184 -23.34 -11.17 9.50
C GLN A 184 -22.73 -10.53 10.75
N VAL A 185 -21.98 -11.32 11.54
CA VAL A 185 -21.30 -10.84 12.75
C VAL A 185 -20.34 -9.70 12.39
N SER A 186 -19.52 -9.90 11.37
CA SER A 186 -18.53 -8.90 10.93
C SER A 186 -19.18 -7.63 10.40
N ILE A 187 -20.22 -7.73 9.56
CA ILE A 187 -20.96 -6.55 9.04
C ILE A 187 -21.51 -5.71 10.19
N ARG A 188 -22.21 -6.36 11.13
CA ARG A 188 -22.80 -5.68 12.30
C ARG A 188 -21.75 -5.05 13.21
N GLN A 189 -20.62 -5.74 13.42
CA GLN A 189 -19.51 -5.22 14.22
C GLN A 189 -18.91 -3.96 13.59
N LEU A 190 -18.56 -4.01 12.32
CA LEU A 190 -17.98 -2.88 11.59
C LEU A 190 -18.96 -1.69 11.56
N TYR A 191 -20.23 -1.95 11.25
CA TYR A 191 -21.24 -0.90 11.25
C TYR A 191 -21.35 -0.22 12.61
N ASN A 192 -21.53 -0.99 13.69
CA ASN A 192 -21.72 -0.45 15.03
C ASN A 192 -20.46 0.22 15.61
N ASP A 193 -19.27 -0.28 15.28
CA ASP A 193 -18.01 0.23 15.82
C ASP A 193 -17.49 1.46 15.08
N ILE A 194 -17.60 1.49 13.76
CA ILE A 194 -17.01 2.53 12.92
C ILE A 194 -18.09 3.48 12.39
N TYR A 195 -19.01 2.96 11.58
CA TYR A 195 -19.86 3.77 10.72
C TYR A 195 -21.00 4.45 11.48
N LYS A 196 -21.71 3.73 12.31
CA LYS A 196 -22.78 4.30 13.16
C LYS A 196 -22.26 5.35 14.14
N ARG A 197 -20.99 5.22 14.55
CA ARG A 197 -20.31 6.17 15.45
C ARG A 197 -19.60 7.29 14.69
N LYS A 198 -19.65 7.28 13.37
CA LYS A 198 -19.00 8.28 12.49
C LYS A 198 -17.49 8.44 12.76
N ARG A 199 -16.82 7.33 13.05
CA ARG A 199 -15.37 7.36 13.33
C ARG A 199 -14.60 7.50 12.03
N TYR A 200 -13.77 8.53 11.92
CA TYR A 200 -12.90 8.78 10.78
C TYR A 200 -13.64 8.77 9.43
N GLU A 201 -14.77 9.48 9.32
CA GLU A 201 -15.57 9.58 8.08
C GLU A 201 -14.73 10.02 6.87
N ASN A 202 -13.71 10.85 7.13
CA ASN A 202 -12.74 11.30 6.12
C ASN A 202 -11.93 10.17 5.49
N LEU A 203 -11.86 9.00 6.09
CA LEU A 203 -11.14 7.82 5.56
C LEU A 203 -12.07 6.83 4.85
N TRP A 204 -13.38 6.94 4.95
CA TRP A 204 -14.28 5.95 4.35
C TRP A 204 -14.24 5.98 2.82
N PHE A 205 -14.18 4.81 2.21
CA PHE A 205 -14.40 4.68 0.79
C PHE A 205 -15.89 4.74 0.49
N VAL A 206 -16.28 5.72 -0.30
CA VAL A 206 -17.66 5.94 -0.73
C VAL A 206 -17.79 5.55 -2.21
N TRP A 207 -18.70 4.64 -2.51
CA TRP A 207 -19.03 4.22 -3.86
C TRP A 207 -20.53 4.38 -4.11
N GLN A 208 -20.90 5.00 -5.21
CA GLN A 208 -22.30 5.30 -5.54
C GLN A 208 -23.07 6.03 -4.41
N GLY A 209 -22.38 6.95 -3.74
CA GLY A 209 -22.98 7.82 -2.71
C GLY A 209 -23.10 7.22 -1.30
N LYS A 210 -22.68 5.97 -1.09
CA LYS A 210 -22.69 5.29 0.22
C LYS A 210 -21.34 4.67 0.53
N PRO A 211 -20.98 4.48 1.82
CA PRO A 211 -19.81 3.69 2.17
C PRO A 211 -19.86 2.30 1.52
N CYS A 212 -18.73 1.85 0.98
CA CYS A 212 -18.63 0.58 0.26
C CYS A 212 -18.12 -0.54 1.17
N ILE A 213 -18.70 -1.73 1.01
CA ILE A 213 -18.23 -2.96 1.66
C ILE A 213 -18.30 -4.12 0.68
N MET A 214 -17.21 -4.90 0.57
CA MET A 214 -17.23 -6.17 -0.16
C MET A 214 -17.82 -7.25 0.73
N ALA A 215 -19.12 -7.43 0.65
CA ALA A 215 -19.88 -8.39 1.46
C ALA A 215 -21.18 -8.79 0.77
N TYR A 216 -21.73 -9.91 1.20
CA TYR A 216 -23.04 -10.41 0.74
C TYR A 216 -24.14 -9.78 1.60
N PRO A 217 -25.04 -8.94 1.05
CA PRO A 217 -26.16 -8.37 1.79
C PRO A 217 -27.12 -9.46 2.31
N GLU A 218 -27.18 -10.62 1.67
CA GLU A 218 -27.97 -11.80 2.11
C GLU A 218 -27.49 -12.39 3.45
N SER A 219 -26.33 -11.97 3.97
CA SER A 219 -25.91 -12.30 5.34
C SER A 219 -26.77 -11.61 6.42
N LEU A 220 -27.44 -10.52 6.06
CA LEU A 220 -28.30 -9.77 6.97
C LEU A 220 -29.68 -10.40 7.08
N LEU A 221 -30.31 -10.29 8.24
CA LEU A 221 -31.66 -10.78 8.50
C LEU A 221 -32.69 -9.68 8.23
N ASP A 222 -33.96 -10.07 8.09
CA ASP A 222 -35.06 -9.13 7.97
C ASP A 222 -35.51 -8.56 9.34
N THR A 223 -34.56 -7.87 10.00
CA THR A 223 -34.78 -7.14 11.23
C THR A 223 -34.65 -5.64 11.02
N PRO A 224 -35.28 -4.77 11.82
CA PRO A 224 -35.11 -3.32 11.67
C PRO A 224 -33.65 -2.85 11.69
N SER A 225 -32.81 -3.43 12.55
CA SER A 225 -31.39 -3.09 12.65
C SER A 225 -30.59 -3.53 11.42
N ASP A 226 -30.90 -4.68 10.85
CA ASP A 226 -30.19 -5.17 9.67
C ASP A 226 -30.64 -4.46 8.38
N ARG A 227 -31.91 -4.05 8.31
CA ARG A 227 -32.41 -3.17 7.24
C ARG A 227 -31.69 -1.81 7.25
N GLU A 228 -31.48 -1.20 8.45
CA GLU A 228 -30.68 0.03 8.59
C GLU A 228 -29.29 -0.16 7.99
N ILE A 229 -28.64 -1.28 8.26
CA ILE A 229 -27.31 -1.61 7.73
C ILE A 229 -27.35 -1.83 6.22
N ALA A 230 -28.33 -2.56 5.71
CA ALA A 230 -28.49 -2.84 4.28
C ALA A 230 -28.72 -1.56 3.46
N GLU A 231 -29.43 -0.58 4.01
CA GLU A 231 -29.67 0.73 3.39
C GLU A 231 -28.44 1.65 3.45
N PHE A 232 -27.57 1.46 4.43
CA PHE A 232 -26.41 2.31 4.68
C PHE A 232 -25.28 2.09 3.71
N PHE A 233 -24.97 0.83 3.38
CA PHE A 233 -23.83 0.49 2.52
C PHE A 233 -24.17 0.35 1.03
N THR A 234 -23.16 0.59 0.19
CA THR A 234 -23.08 -0.01 -1.14
C THR A 234 -22.39 -1.37 -0.99
N PHE A 235 -23.13 -2.45 -1.23
CA PHE A 235 -22.61 -3.81 -1.18
C PHE A 235 -22.01 -4.22 -2.51
N ARG A 236 -20.86 -4.89 -2.48
CA ARG A 236 -20.24 -5.59 -3.61
C ARG A 236 -19.81 -6.98 -3.13
N PRO A 237 -20.63 -8.02 -3.34
CA PRO A 237 -20.24 -9.38 -3.01
C PRO A 237 -18.95 -9.78 -3.69
N GLY A 238 -18.03 -10.44 -2.96
CA GLY A 238 -16.77 -10.90 -3.52
C GLY A 238 -16.94 -12.17 -4.37
N GLN A 239 -16.26 -12.26 -5.53
CA GLN A 239 -16.14 -13.49 -6.32
C GLN A 239 -14.86 -14.23 -5.90
N PRO A 240 -14.96 -15.47 -5.38
CA PRO A 240 -13.80 -16.22 -4.89
C PRO A 240 -13.03 -16.97 -5.98
N ASP A 241 -13.68 -17.29 -7.11
CA ASP A 241 -13.09 -18.11 -8.16
C ASP A 241 -12.17 -17.31 -9.08
N TYR A 242 -11.10 -17.97 -9.57
CA TYR A 242 -10.08 -17.32 -10.40
C TYR A 242 -10.36 -17.48 -11.91
N VAL A 243 -11.40 -18.20 -12.29
CA VAL A 243 -11.68 -18.59 -13.69
C VAL A 243 -13.06 -18.17 -14.14
N ASP A 244 -14.07 -18.36 -13.29
CA ASP A 244 -15.48 -18.29 -13.71
C ASP A 244 -15.97 -16.85 -13.95
N GLY A 245 -15.30 -15.85 -13.41
CA GLY A 245 -15.74 -14.46 -13.47
C GLY A 245 -17.01 -14.18 -12.66
N PRO A 246 -17.73 -13.08 -12.93
CA PRO A 246 -18.89 -12.69 -12.13
C PRO A 246 -20.08 -13.63 -12.33
N SER A 247 -20.61 -14.15 -11.22
CA SER A 247 -21.86 -14.93 -11.18
C SER A 247 -23.09 -14.06 -10.88
N ARG A 248 -22.90 -12.77 -10.59
CA ARG A 248 -23.93 -11.77 -10.24
C ARG A 248 -23.60 -10.42 -10.86
N ASN A 249 -24.61 -9.60 -11.07
CA ASN A 249 -24.47 -8.27 -11.66
C ASN A 249 -23.90 -7.19 -10.71
N ASP A 250 -23.81 -7.48 -9.40
CA ASP A 250 -23.35 -6.56 -8.35
C ASP A 250 -22.02 -7.00 -7.71
N GLN A 251 -21.37 -8.00 -8.26
CA GLN A 251 -20.19 -8.68 -7.71
C GLN A 251 -18.89 -8.01 -8.13
N TRP A 252 -17.89 -8.01 -7.25
CA TRP A 252 -16.51 -7.64 -7.55
C TRP A 252 -15.57 -8.84 -7.40
N GLY A 253 -14.57 -8.94 -8.28
CA GLY A 253 -13.47 -9.88 -8.12
C GLY A 253 -12.42 -9.36 -7.14
N TRP A 254 -11.60 -10.28 -6.63
CA TRP A 254 -10.44 -9.92 -5.80
C TRP A 254 -9.13 -10.44 -6.40
N LEU A 255 -9.17 -11.59 -7.10
CA LEU A 255 -8.04 -12.22 -7.76
C LEU A 255 -8.57 -13.13 -8.88
N GLU A 256 -7.96 -13.05 -10.05
CA GLU A 256 -8.27 -13.92 -11.19
C GLU A 256 -7.02 -14.25 -12.00
N ASN A 257 -7.08 -15.33 -12.78
CA ASN A 257 -6.08 -15.59 -13.81
C ASN A 257 -6.31 -14.69 -15.04
N TYR A 258 -5.28 -14.55 -15.85
CA TYR A 258 -5.43 -13.94 -17.18
C TYR A 258 -6.20 -14.91 -18.13
N PRO A 259 -7.12 -14.42 -18.98
CA PRO A 259 -7.60 -13.03 -19.05
C PRO A 259 -8.71 -12.77 -18.01
N GLN A 260 -8.51 -11.75 -17.17
CA GLN A 260 -9.47 -11.37 -16.15
C GLN A 260 -10.78 -10.87 -16.76
N HIS A 261 -11.87 -11.02 -16.01
CA HIS A 261 -13.18 -10.48 -16.35
C HIS A 261 -13.33 -9.02 -15.89
N GLY A 262 -14.25 -8.30 -16.53
CA GLY A 262 -14.75 -7.03 -16.01
C GLY A 262 -15.98 -7.27 -15.13
N TYR A 263 -16.03 -6.59 -13.99
CA TYR A 263 -17.11 -6.69 -13.00
C TYR A 263 -18.01 -5.47 -13.05
N VAL A 264 -19.31 -5.69 -12.91
CA VAL A 264 -20.38 -4.67 -12.91
C VAL A 264 -20.27 -3.72 -14.10
N LYS A 265 -20.96 -4.06 -15.17
CA LYS A 265 -20.97 -3.23 -16.40
C LYS A 265 -21.96 -2.08 -16.23
N GLY A 266 -21.47 -0.86 -16.27
CA GLY A 266 -22.28 0.35 -16.22
C GLY A 266 -23.11 0.62 -17.49
N PRO A 267 -24.04 1.57 -17.44
CA PRO A 267 -24.86 1.94 -18.59
C PRO A 267 -24.04 2.49 -19.77
N ASP A 268 -22.88 3.06 -19.49
CA ASP A 268 -21.91 3.58 -20.48
C ASP A 268 -21.05 2.47 -21.13
N GLY A 269 -21.29 1.22 -20.74
CA GLY A 269 -20.58 0.06 -21.24
C GLY A 269 -19.22 -0.20 -20.55
N LYS A 270 -18.79 0.65 -19.63
CA LYS A 270 -17.56 0.48 -18.85
C LYS A 270 -17.79 -0.44 -17.66
N PHE A 271 -16.74 -1.14 -17.25
CA PHE A 271 -16.76 -1.94 -16.05
C PHE A 271 -16.42 -1.09 -14.81
N GLU A 272 -17.03 -1.41 -13.67
CA GLU A 272 -16.63 -0.80 -12.40
C GLU A 272 -15.24 -1.27 -12.00
N LEU A 273 -14.97 -2.58 -12.08
CA LEU A 273 -13.74 -3.15 -11.53
C LEU A 273 -13.14 -4.24 -12.43
N VAL A 274 -11.81 -4.31 -12.43
CA VAL A 274 -10.99 -5.42 -12.93
C VAL A 274 -9.91 -5.72 -11.91
N THR A 275 -9.63 -7.02 -11.69
CA THR A 275 -8.57 -7.46 -10.77
C THR A 275 -7.19 -7.43 -11.45
N VAL A 276 -6.15 -7.24 -10.66
CA VAL A 276 -4.74 -7.36 -11.07
C VAL A 276 -3.96 -8.11 -9.99
N GLY A 277 -3.64 -9.37 -10.25
CA GLY A 277 -2.86 -10.21 -9.36
C GLY A 277 -1.35 -10.11 -9.61
N VAL A 278 -0.56 -10.16 -8.55
CA VAL A 278 0.91 -10.29 -8.64
C VAL A 278 1.31 -11.72 -8.98
N ALA A 279 0.62 -12.68 -8.37
CA ALA A 279 0.74 -14.12 -8.61
C ALA A 279 -0.58 -14.80 -8.18
N GLN A 280 -0.82 -16.01 -8.66
CA GLN A 280 -1.99 -16.81 -8.27
C GLN A 280 -1.55 -18.17 -7.75
N ASN A 281 -2.13 -18.59 -6.62
CA ASN A 281 -2.01 -19.97 -6.10
C ASN A 281 -2.89 -20.92 -6.90
N ALA A 282 -2.61 -21.05 -8.19
CA ALA A 282 -3.34 -21.85 -9.15
C ALA A 282 -2.38 -22.59 -10.07
N THR A 283 -2.83 -23.66 -10.72
CA THR A 283 -2.05 -24.42 -11.70
C THR A 283 -2.90 -24.80 -12.90
N ALA A 284 -2.27 -25.07 -14.03
CA ALA A 284 -2.97 -25.59 -15.21
C ALA A 284 -3.63 -26.96 -14.92
N GLU A 285 -2.99 -27.82 -14.11
CA GLU A 285 -3.54 -29.12 -13.72
C GLU A 285 -4.82 -29.01 -12.88
N ASN A 286 -4.93 -27.92 -12.09
CA ASN A 286 -6.16 -27.61 -11.33
C ASN A 286 -7.14 -26.73 -12.11
N GLY A 287 -7.00 -26.64 -13.42
CA GLY A 287 -7.87 -25.84 -14.28
C GLY A 287 -7.81 -24.33 -14.02
N GLY A 288 -6.78 -23.86 -13.33
CA GLY A 288 -6.64 -22.45 -12.95
C GLY A 288 -7.39 -22.05 -11.67
N HIS A 289 -8.15 -22.94 -11.05
CA HIS A 289 -8.84 -22.64 -9.79
C HIS A 289 -7.87 -22.51 -8.63
N ALA A 290 -8.31 -21.85 -7.53
CA ALA A 290 -7.52 -21.69 -6.32
C ALA A 290 -6.97 -23.02 -5.80
N TYR A 291 -5.67 -23.04 -5.50
CA TYR A 291 -4.98 -24.24 -5.03
C TYR A 291 -3.87 -23.88 -4.02
N ALA A 292 -2.61 -24.19 -4.30
CA ALA A 292 -1.49 -23.91 -3.41
C ALA A 292 -0.27 -23.39 -4.18
N PHE A 293 0.45 -22.45 -3.59
CA PHE A 293 1.68 -21.91 -4.21
C PHE A 293 2.84 -22.91 -4.27
N ASN A 294 2.90 -23.88 -3.35
CA ASN A 294 3.91 -24.94 -3.42
C ASN A 294 3.51 -26.09 -4.35
N ALA A 295 2.39 -26.00 -5.06
CA ALA A 295 2.05 -26.95 -6.10
C ALA A 295 3.03 -26.80 -7.28
N PRO A 296 3.43 -27.93 -7.92
CA PRO A 296 4.28 -27.86 -9.10
C PRO A 296 3.68 -26.97 -10.18
N LYS A 297 4.48 -26.04 -10.72
CA LYS A 297 4.06 -25.09 -11.76
C LYS A 297 2.90 -24.16 -11.32
N ALA A 298 2.88 -23.75 -10.07
CA ALA A 298 1.98 -22.68 -9.62
C ALA A 298 2.24 -21.39 -10.42
N PHE A 299 1.19 -20.62 -10.66
CA PHE A 299 1.23 -19.39 -11.46
C PHE A 299 1.87 -18.23 -10.66
N GLY A 300 3.17 -18.37 -10.39
CA GLY A 300 3.95 -17.38 -9.66
C GLY A 300 4.20 -16.09 -10.45
N ARG A 301 4.98 -15.21 -9.85
CA ARG A 301 5.37 -13.89 -10.41
C ARG A 301 6.03 -13.98 -11.78
N SER A 302 6.78 -15.05 -12.04
CA SER A 302 7.51 -15.31 -13.31
C SER A 302 6.65 -15.99 -14.38
N PHE A 303 5.40 -16.34 -14.08
CA PHE A 303 4.49 -17.00 -15.01
C PHE A 303 3.68 -15.98 -15.81
N SER A 304 3.36 -16.33 -17.06
CA SER A 304 2.40 -15.63 -17.90
C SER A 304 1.61 -16.65 -18.71
N MET A 305 0.30 -16.46 -18.83
CA MET A 305 -0.53 -17.33 -19.68
C MET A 305 -0.09 -17.29 -21.13
N GLN A 306 0.41 -16.14 -21.59
CA GLN A 306 0.83 -15.97 -22.99
C GLN A 306 2.24 -16.51 -23.26
N LYS A 307 3.16 -16.45 -22.27
CA LYS A 307 4.59 -16.76 -22.48
C LYS A 307 5.06 -18.02 -21.76
N GLY A 308 4.26 -18.55 -20.81
CA GLY A 308 4.66 -19.62 -19.92
C GLY A 308 5.54 -19.12 -18.77
N PHE A 309 6.44 -19.98 -18.29
CA PHE A 309 7.37 -19.66 -17.20
C PHE A 309 8.63 -18.97 -17.72
N ASP A 310 9.05 -17.90 -17.05
CA ASP A 310 10.30 -17.22 -17.33
C ASP A 310 11.47 -18.16 -17.05
N PRO A 311 12.36 -18.44 -18.05
CA PRO A 311 13.46 -19.38 -17.87
C PRO A 311 14.62 -18.82 -17.03
N ARG A 312 14.60 -17.53 -16.68
CA ARG A 312 15.66 -16.91 -15.87
C ARG A 312 15.55 -17.36 -14.41
N VAL A 313 16.69 -17.57 -13.76
CA VAL A 313 16.75 -17.93 -12.34
C VAL A 313 16.10 -16.85 -11.46
N ASP A 314 16.27 -15.58 -11.84
CA ASP A 314 15.71 -14.41 -11.19
C ASP A 314 14.43 -13.88 -11.87
N GLY A 315 13.77 -14.73 -12.67
CA GLY A 315 12.55 -14.38 -13.41
C GLY A 315 11.44 -13.74 -12.57
N TYR A 316 11.37 -14.12 -11.30
CA TYR A 316 10.43 -13.57 -10.33
C TYR A 316 10.55 -12.05 -10.11
N LEU A 317 11.71 -11.43 -10.38
CA LEU A 317 11.92 -9.99 -10.25
C LEU A 317 11.26 -9.18 -11.37
N TYR A 318 10.99 -9.80 -12.51
CA TYR A 318 10.51 -9.10 -13.71
C TYR A 318 8.99 -8.97 -13.79
N GLY A 319 8.25 -9.78 -13.01
CA GLY A 319 6.80 -9.64 -12.86
C GLY A 319 6.00 -9.91 -14.15
N TRP A 320 6.28 -11.01 -14.86
CA TRP A 320 5.54 -11.36 -16.08
C TRP A 320 4.03 -11.49 -15.82
N ASN A 321 3.66 -12.14 -14.71
CA ASN A 321 2.24 -12.23 -14.33
C ASN A 321 1.63 -10.85 -14.10
N PHE A 322 2.29 -10.03 -13.28
CA PHE A 322 1.79 -8.71 -12.92
C PHE A 322 1.61 -7.80 -14.13
N GLN A 323 2.56 -7.82 -15.08
CA GLN A 323 2.48 -7.02 -16.30
C GLN A 323 1.37 -7.54 -17.26
N GLU A 324 1.17 -8.85 -17.36
CA GLU A 324 0.10 -9.44 -18.16
C GLU A 324 -1.27 -9.08 -17.59
N GLN A 325 -1.43 -9.14 -16.29
CA GLN A 325 -2.64 -8.74 -15.58
C GLN A 325 -2.98 -7.26 -15.82
N TRP A 326 -1.98 -6.37 -15.71
CA TRP A 326 -2.15 -4.96 -16.03
C TRP A 326 -2.49 -4.72 -17.51
N SER A 327 -1.91 -5.49 -18.43
CA SER A 327 -2.24 -5.34 -19.86
C SER A 327 -3.73 -5.56 -20.10
N ARG A 328 -4.32 -6.57 -19.44
CA ARG A 328 -5.75 -6.83 -19.52
C ARG A 328 -6.60 -5.72 -18.88
N ALA A 329 -6.16 -5.19 -17.75
CA ALA A 329 -6.82 -4.06 -17.11
C ALA A 329 -6.83 -2.82 -18.02
N PHE A 330 -5.76 -2.55 -18.76
CA PHE A 330 -5.72 -1.47 -19.76
C PHE A 330 -6.67 -1.72 -20.95
N GLU A 331 -6.81 -2.96 -21.40
CA GLU A 331 -7.75 -3.32 -22.48
C GLU A 331 -9.21 -3.10 -22.07
N LEU A 332 -9.56 -3.48 -20.85
CA LEU A 332 -10.92 -3.36 -20.33
C LEU A 332 -11.25 -1.94 -19.85
N ASP A 333 -10.25 -1.13 -19.55
CA ASP A 333 -10.34 0.27 -19.13
C ASP A 333 -11.38 0.54 -18.02
N PRO A 334 -11.38 -0.20 -16.90
CA PRO A 334 -12.39 -0.08 -15.85
C PRO A 334 -12.29 1.24 -15.10
N GLN A 335 -13.28 1.53 -14.23
CA GLN A 335 -13.19 2.64 -13.29
C GLN A 335 -12.19 2.35 -12.15
N ILE A 336 -12.17 1.11 -11.66
CA ILE A 336 -11.31 0.65 -10.56
C ILE A 336 -10.45 -0.52 -11.03
N VAL A 337 -9.14 -0.44 -10.78
CA VAL A 337 -8.25 -1.61 -10.79
C VAL A 337 -8.03 -2.05 -9.35
N PHE A 338 -8.37 -3.31 -9.04
CA PHE A 338 -8.14 -3.91 -7.72
C PHE A 338 -6.88 -4.76 -7.75
N VAL A 339 -5.84 -4.29 -7.08
CA VAL A 339 -4.52 -4.94 -7.05
C VAL A 339 -4.40 -5.86 -5.83
N THR A 340 -3.99 -7.11 -6.04
CA THR A 340 -3.81 -8.10 -4.97
C THR A 340 -2.37 -8.58 -4.95
N GLY A 341 -1.52 -8.26 -3.93
CA GLY A 341 -1.83 -7.55 -2.71
C GLY A 341 -0.66 -6.68 -2.25
N TRP A 342 -0.79 -6.04 -1.08
CA TRP A 342 0.26 -5.19 -0.54
C TRP A 342 1.26 -5.95 0.33
N ASN A 343 0.79 -6.55 1.44
CA ASN A 343 1.63 -6.96 2.57
C ASN A 343 1.21 -8.28 3.22
N GLU A 344 0.81 -9.29 2.46
CA GLU A 344 0.41 -10.60 2.96
C GLU A 344 1.63 -11.51 3.21
N PHE A 345 2.54 -11.11 4.11
CA PHE A 345 3.76 -11.88 4.39
C PHE A 345 3.62 -12.94 5.51
N THR A 346 2.44 -13.13 6.07
CA THR A 346 2.10 -14.25 6.97
C THR A 346 1.38 -15.33 6.19
N ALA A 347 1.81 -16.57 6.33
CA ALA A 347 1.23 -17.69 5.61
C ALA A 347 0.81 -18.83 6.55
N GLY A 348 -0.26 -19.53 6.18
CA GLY A 348 -0.64 -20.81 6.77
C GLY A 348 0.09 -21.98 6.10
N GLN A 349 0.42 -23.00 6.91
CA GLN A 349 0.83 -24.31 6.44
C GLN A 349 -0.30 -25.31 6.73
N HIS A 350 -0.86 -25.91 5.68
CA HIS A 350 -2.04 -26.77 5.80
C HIS A 350 -1.75 -28.18 5.31
N GLU A 351 -2.07 -29.19 6.12
CA GLU A 351 -1.91 -30.59 5.73
C GLU A 351 -2.83 -30.97 4.56
N ASN A 352 -4.03 -30.40 4.54
CA ASN A 352 -5.03 -30.63 3.49
C ASN A 352 -5.62 -29.30 3.02
N TRP A 353 -5.32 -28.90 1.76
CA TRP A 353 -5.86 -27.69 1.15
C TRP A 353 -5.95 -27.83 -0.39
N PRO A 354 -7.05 -27.49 -1.03
CA PRO A 354 -8.36 -27.36 -0.39
C PRO A 354 -8.82 -28.68 0.19
N PRO A 355 -9.73 -28.73 1.19
CA PRO A 355 -10.13 -29.96 1.86
C PRO A 355 -10.66 -31.05 0.95
N SER A 356 -11.34 -30.66 -0.17
CA SER A 356 -11.88 -31.57 -1.19
C SER A 356 -10.82 -32.14 -2.13
N LYS A 357 -9.63 -31.53 -2.18
CA LYS A 357 -8.51 -31.91 -3.07
C LYS A 357 -7.21 -31.75 -2.30
N PRO A 358 -6.91 -32.64 -1.34
CA PRO A 358 -5.74 -32.50 -0.48
C PRO A 358 -4.46 -32.47 -1.31
N HIS A 359 -3.62 -31.48 -1.05
CA HIS A 359 -2.28 -31.39 -1.61
C HIS A 359 -1.35 -32.30 -0.82
N LYS A 360 -0.65 -33.18 -1.49
CA LYS A 360 0.32 -34.09 -0.88
C LYS A 360 1.74 -33.61 -1.21
N PRO A 361 2.60 -33.43 -0.23
CA PRO A 361 2.42 -33.79 1.20
C PRO A 361 1.62 -32.76 2.01
N PHE A 362 1.58 -31.46 1.62
CA PHE A 362 0.83 -30.38 2.29
C PHE A 362 0.83 -29.10 1.43
N ALA A 363 0.09 -28.08 1.83
CA ALA A 363 -0.09 -26.86 1.06
C ALA A 363 0.33 -25.59 1.80
N PHE A 364 0.90 -24.66 1.03
CA PHE A 364 1.02 -23.23 1.33
C PHE A 364 0.12 -22.47 0.34
N PRO A 365 -1.11 -22.08 0.71
CA PRO A 365 -2.02 -21.41 -0.22
C PRO A 365 -1.63 -19.97 -0.52
N ASP A 366 -1.02 -19.26 0.42
CA ASP A 366 -0.86 -17.81 0.33
C ASP A 366 0.57 -17.38 -0.04
N GLN A 367 1.57 -18.12 0.40
CA GLN A 367 2.98 -17.83 0.14
C GLN A 367 3.83 -19.10 0.20
N TYR A 368 4.93 -19.10 -0.58
CA TYR A 368 5.82 -20.26 -0.58
C TYR A 368 7.30 -19.91 -0.83
N ASP A 369 7.61 -19.19 -1.92
CA ASP A 369 8.95 -18.78 -2.29
C ASP A 369 8.91 -17.41 -3.01
N TRP A 370 10.06 -16.83 -3.35
CA TRP A 370 10.15 -15.51 -3.97
C TRP A 370 9.36 -15.35 -5.28
N ASN A 371 9.06 -16.45 -5.94
CA ASN A 371 8.21 -16.48 -7.12
C ASN A 371 6.72 -16.61 -6.76
N CYS A 372 6.42 -17.25 -5.66
CA CYS A 372 5.07 -17.66 -5.24
C CYS A 372 4.61 -16.84 -4.03
N SER A 373 4.37 -15.56 -4.26
CA SER A 373 3.88 -14.56 -3.30
C SER A 373 3.13 -13.45 -4.04
N ARG A 374 2.19 -12.79 -3.36
CA ARG A 374 1.39 -11.69 -3.89
C ARG A 374 1.85 -10.30 -3.42
N ASP A 375 2.90 -10.21 -2.60
CA ASP A 375 3.29 -8.96 -1.94
C ASP A 375 3.98 -7.98 -2.87
N ILE A 376 3.61 -6.71 -2.74
CA ILE A 376 4.23 -5.57 -3.43
C ILE A 376 5.07 -4.73 -2.47
N GLU A 377 4.76 -4.78 -1.16
CA GLU A 377 5.56 -4.11 -0.14
C GLU A 377 7.04 -4.48 -0.33
N PRO A 378 7.96 -3.49 -0.33
CA PRO A 378 9.38 -3.77 -0.50
C PRO A 378 9.89 -4.77 0.54
N ASN A 379 10.71 -5.73 0.08
CA ASN A 379 11.29 -6.74 0.94
C ASN A 379 12.80 -6.61 1.11
N ALA A 380 13.30 -7.03 2.26
CA ALA A 380 14.72 -6.95 2.60
C ALA A 380 15.55 -8.05 1.92
N GLY A 381 14.93 -9.18 1.55
CA GLY A 381 15.64 -10.36 1.03
C GLY A 381 16.20 -10.21 -0.37
N TRP A 382 15.70 -9.22 -1.15
CA TRP A 382 16.17 -8.98 -2.51
C TRP A 382 17.25 -7.89 -2.61
N GLY A 383 17.73 -7.38 -1.47
CA GLY A 383 18.75 -6.34 -1.42
C GLY A 383 18.33 -5.07 -2.15
N ASP A 384 19.13 -4.61 -3.10
CA ASP A 384 18.87 -3.42 -3.92
C ASP A 384 17.65 -3.56 -4.86
N LYS A 385 17.12 -4.77 -5.03
CA LYS A 385 15.93 -5.06 -5.85
C LYS A 385 14.64 -5.19 -5.04
N GLY A 386 14.69 -4.88 -3.74
CA GLY A 386 13.55 -5.08 -2.84
C GLY A 386 12.27 -4.34 -3.22
N ASP A 387 12.37 -3.23 -3.94
CA ASP A 387 11.26 -2.36 -4.33
C ASP A 387 10.80 -2.50 -5.80
N VAL A 388 11.32 -3.47 -6.55
CA VAL A 388 11.03 -3.58 -8.00
C VAL A 388 9.54 -3.77 -8.33
N TYR A 389 8.75 -4.36 -7.44
CA TYR A 389 7.29 -4.47 -7.62
C TYR A 389 6.57 -3.18 -7.26
N TYR A 390 7.04 -2.47 -6.25
CA TYR A 390 6.54 -1.15 -5.89
C TYR A 390 6.75 -0.15 -7.05
N MET A 391 7.92 -0.17 -7.69
CA MET A 391 8.21 0.65 -8.86
C MET A 391 7.35 0.25 -10.08
N GLN A 392 7.11 -1.06 -10.29
CA GLN A 392 6.17 -1.51 -11.32
C GLN A 392 4.73 -1.07 -11.05
N LEU A 393 4.30 -1.09 -9.78
CA LEU A 393 2.98 -0.56 -9.39
C LEU A 393 2.86 0.91 -9.76
N ILE A 394 3.81 1.74 -9.37
CA ILE A 394 3.82 3.18 -9.69
C ILE A 394 3.75 3.40 -11.20
N ASP A 395 4.56 2.69 -11.99
CA ASP A 395 4.55 2.84 -13.45
C ASP A 395 3.19 2.51 -14.06
N ASN A 396 2.59 1.39 -13.66
CA ASN A 396 1.27 0.96 -14.15
C ASN A 396 0.15 1.90 -13.69
N VAL A 397 0.21 2.39 -12.44
CA VAL A 397 -0.77 3.37 -11.93
C VAL A 397 -0.69 4.67 -12.72
N ARG A 398 0.52 5.17 -13.02
CA ARG A 398 0.70 6.36 -13.87
C ARG A 398 0.13 6.15 -15.27
N LYS A 399 0.33 4.99 -15.88
CA LYS A 399 -0.30 4.64 -17.17
C LYS A 399 -1.82 4.62 -17.08
N PHE A 400 -2.36 4.06 -16.00
CA PHE A 400 -3.80 3.92 -15.83
C PHE A 400 -4.49 5.24 -15.51
N LYS A 401 -3.95 6.00 -14.57
CA LYS A 401 -4.57 7.23 -14.02
C LYS A 401 -4.10 8.53 -14.69
N GLY A 402 -2.96 8.51 -15.38
CA GLY A 402 -2.26 9.73 -15.77
C GLY A 402 -1.49 10.36 -14.61
N MET A 403 -0.91 11.52 -14.82
CA MET A 403 -0.01 12.19 -13.89
C MET A 403 -0.36 13.68 -13.73
N THR A 404 0.11 14.28 -12.63
CA THR A 404 0.13 15.73 -12.48
C THR A 404 1.16 16.33 -13.44
N PRO A 405 0.80 17.38 -14.23
CA PRO A 405 1.79 18.08 -15.04
C PRO A 405 2.97 18.56 -14.18
N PRO A 406 4.22 18.32 -14.59
CA PRO A 406 5.36 18.82 -13.85
C PRO A 406 5.37 20.36 -13.84
N GLU A 407 5.73 20.93 -12.72
CA GLU A 407 5.90 22.38 -12.59
C GLU A 407 7.05 22.85 -13.50
N LYS A 408 6.85 23.94 -14.20
CA LYS A 408 7.86 24.49 -15.10
C LYS A 408 9.03 25.07 -14.29
N ALA A 409 10.23 24.65 -14.62
CA ALA A 409 11.44 25.21 -14.00
C ALA A 409 11.58 26.72 -14.24
N SER A 410 11.99 27.44 -13.22
CA SER A 410 12.33 28.87 -13.30
C SER A 410 13.47 29.13 -14.25
N ALA A 411 13.55 30.34 -14.75
CA ALA A 411 14.73 30.80 -15.49
C ALA A 411 16.00 30.78 -14.62
N PRO A 412 17.18 30.62 -15.22
CA PRO A 412 18.42 30.72 -14.47
C PRO A 412 18.50 32.03 -13.66
N LYS A 413 18.89 31.91 -12.39
CA LYS A 413 18.96 33.01 -11.42
C LYS A 413 20.15 32.77 -10.48
N THR A 414 20.92 33.81 -10.21
CA THR A 414 21.92 33.81 -9.15
C THR A 414 21.23 34.00 -7.81
N ILE A 415 21.57 33.18 -6.84
CA ILE A 415 21.01 33.23 -5.47
C ILE A 415 22.04 33.84 -4.52
N GLU A 416 21.62 34.85 -3.78
CA GLU A 416 22.42 35.39 -2.68
C GLU A 416 22.19 34.49 -1.44
N ILE A 417 23.24 33.76 -1.07
CA ILE A 417 23.19 32.80 0.03
C ILE A 417 22.84 33.52 1.36
N GLY A 418 21.92 32.94 2.12
CA GLY A 418 21.44 33.49 3.40
C GLY A 418 20.22 34.41 3.28
N LYS A 419 19.74 34.66 2.07
CA LYS A 419 18.50 35.41 1.84
C LYS A 419 17.37 34.48 1.41
N ALA A 420 16.47 34.14 2.33
CA ALA A 420 15.38 33.21 2.07
C ALA A 420 14.43 33.71 0.94
N GLY A 421 14.13 35.02 0.87
CA GLY A 421 13.27 35.61 -0.16
C GLY A 421 13.80 35.50 -1.60
N GLU A 422 15.08 35.16 -1.77
CA GLU A 422 15.64 34.90 -3.11
C GLU A 422 15.07 33.61 -3.74
N TRP A 423 14.43 32.76 -2.92
CA TRP A 423 13.87 31.47 -3.35
C TRP A 423 12.38 31.51 -3.68
N ASP A 424 11.69 32.64 -3.43
CA ASP A 424 10.22 32.71 -3.54
C ASP A 424 9.72 32.38 -4.96
N ASP A 425 10.44 32.85 -6.00
CA ASP A 425 10.13 32.64 -7.41
C ASP A 425 10.86 31.42 -8.04
N VAL A 426 11.56 30.63 -7.24
CA VAL A 426 12.25 29.44 -7.73
C VAL A 426 11.29 28.24 -7.76
N ALA A 427 11.17 27.61 -8.92
CA ALA A 427 10.37 26.42 -9.19
C ALA A 427 11.19 25.34 -9.93
N PRO A 428 10.84 24.05 -9.78
CA PRO A 428 9.78 23.51 -8.94
C PRO A 428 10.12 23.52 -7.44
N TYR A 429 9.07 23.48 -6.61
CA TYR A 429 9.19 23.17 -5.20
C TYR A 429 8.90 21.68 -4.97
N PHE A 430 9.87 20.97 -4.47
CA PHE A 430 9.76 19.53 -4.14
C PHE A 430 9.26 19.40 -2.71
N ALA A 431 7.95 19.27 -2.53
CA ALA A 431 7.35 19.07 -1.24
C ALA A 431 7.58 17.65 -0.70
N SER A 432 7.74 17.52 0.62
CA SER A 432 7.77 16.26 1.35
C SER A 432 6.74 16.29 2.49
N TYR A 433 6.36 15.12 2.99
CA TYR A 433 5.37 15.02 4.06
C TYR A 433 5.97 15.42 5.41
N LYS A 434 5.25 16.30 6.12
CA LYS A 434 5.60 16.63 7.51
C LYS A 434 5.38 15.40 8.42
N GLY A 435 6.29 15.16 9.36
CA GLY A 435 6.18 14.07 10.35
C GLY A 435 6.66 12.71 9.85
N ASN A 436 7.31 12.64 8.67
CA ASN A 436 7.83 11.38 8.13
C ASN A 436 9.08 10.86 8.84
N THR A 437 9.71 11.68 9.71
CA THR A 437 10.88 11.32 10.54
C THR A 437 10.51 10.86 11.96
N MET A 438 9.26 10.44 12.18
CA MET A 438 8.79 9.98 13.49
C MET A 438 9.65 8.83 14.05
N HIS A 439 9.78 8.79 15.36
CA HIS A 439 10.50 7.71 16.04
C HIS A 439 9.71 6.41 16.02
N ARG A 440 10.43 5.29 15.98
CA ARG A 440 9.88 3.95 16.10
C ARG A 440 10.30 3.34 17.43
N ASN A 441 9.35 2.77 18.16
CA ASN A 441 9.58 1.98 19.36
C ASN A 441 8.39 1.03 19.50
N HIS A 442 8.47 -0.14 18.85
CA HIS A 442 7.36 -1.08 18.80
C HIS A 442 7.83 -2.53 18.76
N LYS A 443 7.10 -3.41 19.43
CA LYS A 443 7.33 -4.85 19.38
C LYS A 443 6.97 -5.37 17.98
N GLY A 444 7.85 -6.18 17.41
CA GLY A 444 7.58 -6.99 16.23
C GLY A 444 7.05 -8.37 16.61
N HIS A 445 7.18 -9.31 15.70
CA HIS A 445 6.89 -10.70 15.99
C HIS A 445 8.04 -11.37 16.73
N ASP A 446 7.72 -12.44 17.43
CA ASP A 446 8.66 -13.16 18.31
C ASP A 446 9.29 -12.19 19.34
N ASP A 447 10.55 -12.35 19.70
CA ASP A 447 11.26 -11.47 20.62
C ASP A 447 11.81 -10.17 19.97
N THR A 448 11.40 -9.89 18.74
CA THR A 448 11.88 -8.72 17.99
C THR A 448 11.28 -7.43 18.56
N HIS A 449 12.13 -6.41 18.75
CA HIS A 449 11.72 -5.07 19.12
C HIS A 449 12.41 -4.04 18.21
N TYR A 450 11.61 -3.27 17.49
CA TYR A 450 12.10 -2.27 16.54
C TYR A 450 12.21 -0.90 17.20
N THR A 451 13.39 -0.31 17.13
CA THR A 451 13.65 1.04 17.64
C THR A 451 14.33 1.89 16.56
N ASN A 452 13.87 3.11 16.40
CA ASN A 452 14.51 4.15 15.62
C ASN A 452 14.23 5.49 16.29
N ASN A 453 15.26 6.09 16.88
CA ASN A 453 15.18 7.38 17.55
C ASN A 453 16.05 8.44 16.86
N THR A 454 16.40 8.22 15.61
CA THR A 454 17.29 9.10 14.84
C THR A 454 16.55 10.22 14.11
N GLY A 455 15.21 10.25 14.15
CA GLY A 455 14.40 11.25 13.46
C GLY A 455 14.71 12.67 13.93
N ARG A 456 15.13 13.53 12.99
CA ARG A 456 15.41 14.95 13.17
C ARG A 456 15.46 15.62 11.80
N ASN A 457 15.50 16.96 11.80
CA ASN A 457 15.58 17.75 10.57
C ASN A 457 14.57 17.29 9.52
N ASP A 458 13.31 17.19 9.95
CA ASP A 458 12.19 16.73 9.12
C ASP A 458 12.07 17.62 7.88
N ILE A 459 12.60 17.15 6.74
CA ILE A 459 12.62 17.89 5.48
C ILE A 459 11.20 17.93 4.91
N VAL A 460 10.66 19.12 4.75
CA VAL A 460 9.31 19.35 4.20
C VAL A 460 9.34 19.93 2.79
N GLY A 461 10.49 20.38 2.32
CA GLY A 461 10.62 20.88 0.96
C GLY A 461 12.05 21.12 0.52
N ALA A 462 12.22 21.16 -0.80
CA ALA A 462 13.49 21.49 -1.42
C ALA A 462 13.29 22.26 -2.74
N LYS A 463 14.27 23.08 -3.11
CA LYS A 463 14.35 23.75 -4.41
C LYS A 463 15.77 23.70 -4.95
N VAL A 464 15.89 23.79 -6.27
CA VAL A 464 17.17 23.88 -6.96
C VAL A 464 17.14 25.07 -7.91
N ALA A 465 18.13 25.93 -7.81
CA ALA A 465 18.35 27.02 -8.77
C ALA A 465 19.73 26.89 -9.42
N ARG A 466 19.91 27.55 -10.53
CA ARG A 466 21.23 27.62 -11.20
C ARG A 466 21.42 28.98 -11.88
N ASP A 467 22.65 29.40 -11.94
CA ASP A 467 23.10 30.43 -12.89
C ASP A 467 24.07 29.81 -13.93
N LYS A 468 24.89 30.63 -14.52
CA LYS A 468 25.87 30.17 -15.53
C LYS A 468 26.95 29.28 -14.91
N ASP A 469 27.36 29.56 -13.67
CA ASP A 469 28.58 29.03 -13.06
C ASP A 469 28.28 28.16 -11.83
N ASN A 470 27.09 28.26 -11.22
CA ASN A 470 26.76 27.64 -9.94
C ASN A 470 25.42 26.91 -9.95
N LEU A 471 25.33 25.86 -9.08
CA LEU A 471 24.09 25.24 -8.62
C LEU A 471 23.83 25.65 -7.18
N TYR A 472 22.60 25.98 -6.88
CA TYR A 472 22.13 26.38 -5.55
C TYR A 472 21.07 25.42 -5.05
N PHE A 473 21.16 25.03 -3.79
CA PHE A 473 20.23 24.09 -3.17
C PHE A 473 19.57 24.75 -1.96
N TYR A 474 18.26 24.66 -1.89
CA TYR A 474 17.45 25.08 -0.74
C TYR A 474 16.80 23.85 -0.14
N VAL A 475 16.83 23.73 1.18
CA VAL A 475 16.15 22.69 1.93
C VAL A 475 15.42 23.34 3.10
N GLU A 476 14.16 23.01 3.25
CA GLU A 476 13.29 23.48 4.31
C GLU A 476 12.95 22.33 5.25
N THR A 477 13.00 22.58 6.57
CA THR A 477 12.63 21.61 7.60
C THR A 477 11.44 22.11 8.41
N ALA A 478 10.62 21.19 8.90
CA ALA A 478 9.44 21.49 9.70
C ALA A 478 9.76 22.24 10.99
N ASP A 479 10.92 21.91 11.57
CA ASP A 479 11.40 22.48 12.83
C ASP A 479 12.81 23.05 12.65
N LYS A 480 13.30 23.74 13.70
CA LYS A 480 14.63 24.30 13.72
C LYS A 480 15.69 23.19 13.53
N LEU A 481 16.65 23.47 12.65
CA LEU A 481 17.78 22.57 12.39
C LEU A 481 18.58 22.26 13.64
N THR A 482 18.96 21.00 13.77
CA THR A 482 19.97 20.59 14.76
C THR A 482 21.36 21.13 14.36
N PRO A 483 22.34 21.19 15.29
CA PRO A 483 23.69 21.64 14.96
C PRO A 483 24.32 20.83 13.83
N SER A 484 24.96 21.49 12.87
CA SER A 484 25.66 20.83 11.76
C SER A 484 26.83 19.95 12.17
N THR A 485 27.24 20.05 13.41
CA THR A 485 28.28 19.19 14.05
C THR A 485 27.74 17.84 14.53
N ASP A 486 26.43 17.64 14.49
CA ASP A 486 25.82 16.36 14.89
C ASP A 486 26.25 15.26 13.91
N ARG A 487 26.50 14.08 14.46
CA ARG A 487 26.84 12.90 13.65
C ARG A 487 25.69 12.56 12.69
N ASN A 488 26.00 12.27 11.43
CA ASN A 488 25.02 11.93 10.38
C ASN A 488 23.93 13.02 10.23
N TRP A 489 24.34 14.28 10.20
CA TRP A 489 23.42 15.41 10.26
C TRP A 489 22.49 15.47 9.05
N MET A 490 22.99 15.80 7.88
CA MET A 490 22.29 15.85 6.60
C MET A 490 23.29 15.57 5.48
N MET A 491 22.85 14.96 4.39
CA MET A 491 23.69 14.70 3.21
C MET A 491 22.99 15.22 1.96
N LEU A 492 23.75 15.81 1.05
CA LEU A 492 23.37 16.12 -0.30
C LEU A 492 24.17 15.20 -1.23
N LEU A 493 23.47 14.35 -1.96
CA LEU A 493 24.05 13.45 -2.97
C LEU A 493 23.77 14.02 -4.36
N ILE A 494 24.82 14.17 -5.16
CA ILE A 494 24.75 14.72 -6.52
C ILE A 494 25.36 13.72 -7.48
N ASP A 495 24.53 13.17 -8.39
CA ASP A 495 24.98 12.37 -9.50
C ASP A 495 25.21 13.29 -10.70
N VAL A 496 26.47 13.38 -11.17
CA VAL A 496 26.87 14.30 -12.23
C VAL A 496 27.05 13.63 -13.59
N ASP A 497 27.18 12.30 -13.64
CA ASP A 497 27.49 11.56 -14.87
C ASP A 497 26.45 10.49 -15.24
N ARG A 498 25.51 10.19 -14.33
CA ARG A 498 24.48 9.15 -14.48
C ARG A 498 25.07 7.73 -14.68
N ASP A 499 26.24 7.48 -14.15
CA ASP A 499 26.90 6.19 -14.20
C ASP A 499 26.87 5.52 -12.82
N LYS A 500 26.14 4.41 -12.70
CA LYS A 500 26.06 3.63 -11.46
C LYS A 500 27.38 2.98 -11.02
N ALA A 501 28.38 2.91 -11.92
CA ALA A 501 29.70 2.36 -11.63
C ALA A 501 30.63 3.38 -10.96
N THR A 502 30.23 4.64 -10.91
CA THR A 502 30.99 5.74 -10.30
C THR A 502 30.26 6.34 -9.12
N GLY A 503 30.94 7.16 -8.32
CA GLY A 503 30.36 7.86 -7.19
C GLY A 503 30.37 7.06 -5.89
N TRP A 504 29.47 7.42 -4.99
CA TRP A 504 29.42 6.83 -3.65
C TRP A 504 28.63 5.51 -3.63
N ASN A 505 29.27 4.47 -3.14
CA ASN A 505 28.68 3.13 -2.96
C ASN A 505 28.14 2.98 -1.53
N GLY A 506 27.24 3.86 -1.12
CA GLY A 506 26.72 3.94 0.24
C GLY A 506 26.07 2.72 0.83
#